data_2c73f78a9059cd7ed5fafa9970465258
#
_entry.id   2c73f78a9059cd7ed5fafa9970465258
#
_cell.length_a   1.000
_cell.length_b   1.000
_cell.length_c   1.000
_cell.angle_alpha   90.00
_cell.angle_beta   90.00
_cell.angle_gamma   90.00
#
_symmetry.space_group_name_H-M   'P 1'
#
loop_
_entity.id
_entity.type
_entity.pdbx_description
1 polymer ?
#
loop_
_entity_poly.entity_id
_entity_poly.type
_entity_poly.pdbx_seq_one_letter_code
_entity_poly.pdbx_strand_id
1 'polypeptide(L)'
;MKSSSWQTLDWGALDRLRQRFLEGASAGGDYWTSRADLADYDFTFAQRIGWKWDAVLGELQRRGWTAPAGRPLIDWGCGSGMAGRRVLEFFGMDRFTRLQLFDRSAAAMEFASEKAREMFPGMRVELLGGAGPEAGVPGGGGAPVLVVSHVLNELDEAGGRALRQVIDVADVVVWVEPGTSADSRALIAMREALREQFVVVAPCTHQAGCGLLTAENARQWCHHFAAPPPGLLADGDWVRFGQRAGIDLRSVPYSFLVLERRGLRSPLPGALPEGWSRLLGGTRVYKGYAKVFCCAAEGVHDLMLQKRDAPELFKALKSGEAEPLQRCEREGGRITKVQPFRQEG
;
A
#
# COMPACT_ATOMS: atom_id res chain seq x y z
N MET A 1 -5.11 11.67 -27.64
CA MET A 1 -5.72 10.37 -27.30
C MET A 1 -7.13 10.61 -26.75
N LYS A 2 -8.16 9.75 -27.05
CA LYS A 2 -9.44 9.82 -26.32
C LYS A 2 -9.15 9.31 -24.90
N SER A 3 -9.27 10.18 -23.91
CA SER A 3 -9.25 9.78 -22.50
C SER A 3 -10.56 9.03 -22.20
N SER A 4 -10.50 7.98 -21.38
CA SER A 4 -11.70 7.33 -20.87
C SER A 4 -12.56 8.33 -20.10
N SER A 5 -13.87 8.21 -20.26
CA SER A 5 -14.87 9.00 -19.55
C SER A 5 -16.02 8.07 -19.17
N TRP A 6 -16.86 8.46 -18.22
CA TRP A 6 -18.00 7.65 -17.80
C TRP A 6 -18.94 7.26 -18.94
N GLN A 7 -19.02 8.09 -20.01
CA GLN A 7 -19.85 7.87 -21.18
C GLN A 7 -19.23 6.89 -22.19
N THR A 8 -17.88 6.74 -22.16
CA THR A 8 -17.15 5.93 -23.15
C THR A 8 -16.62 4.61 -22.59
N LEU A 9 -16.85 4.32 -21.28
CA LEU A 9 -16.39 3.08 -20.64
C LEU A 9 -16.98 1.84 -21.30
N ASP A 10 -16.12 0.86 -21.59
CA ASP A 10 -16.56 -0.51 -21.88
C ASP A 10 -16.82 -1.27 -20.58
N TRP A 11 -18.06 -1.23 -20.13
CA TRP A 11 -18.50 -1.93 -18.94
C TRP A 11 -18.30 -3.45 -19.02
N GLY A 12 -18.42 -4.03 -20.23
CA GLY A 12 -18.19 -5.46 -20.43
C GLY A 12 -16.71 -5.82 -20.23
N ALA A 13 -15.79 -4.96 -20.68
CA ALA A 13 -14.37 -5.13 -20.42
C ALA A 13 -14.06 -5.03 -18.91
N LEU A 14 -14.64 -4.06 -18.21
CA LEU A 14 -14.47 -3.91 -16.75
C LEU A 14 -15.01 -5.12 -15.98
N ASP A 15 -16.15 -5.68 -16.37
CA ASP A 15 -16.70 -6.90 -15.76
C ASP A 15 -15.77 -8.10 -15.96
N ARG A 16 -15.20 -8.29 -17.18
CA ARG A 16 -14.21 -9.34 -17.46
C ARG A 16 -12.92 -9.16 -16.63
N LEU A 17 -12.41 -7.94 -16.55
CA LEU A 17 -11.24 -7.63 -15.71
C LEU A 17 -11.51 -7.93 -14.25
N ARG A 18 -12.66 -7.53 -13.75
CA ARG A 18 -13.09 -7.82 -12.37
C ARG A 18 -13.10 -9.31 -12.08
N GLN A 19 -13.66 -10.11 -12.98
CA GLN A 19 -13.70 -11.57 -12.83
C GLN A 19 -12.29 -12.17 -12.77
N ARG A 20 -11.38 -11.76 -13.66
CA ARG A 20 -9.98 -12.22 -13.66
C ARG A 20 -9.23 -11.86 -12.38
N PHE A 21 -9.45 -10.66 -11.84
CA PHE A 21 -8.84 -10.28 -10.55
C PHE A 21 -9.34 -11.15 -9.38
N LEU A 22 -10.57 -11.61 -9.42
CA LEU A 22 -11.12 -12.53 -8.41
C LEU A 22 -10.56 -13.94 -8.55
N GLU A 23 -10.22 -14.37 -9.75
CA GLU A 23 -9.63 -15.69 -10.04
C GLU A 23 -8.12 -15.72 -9.72
N GLY A 24 -7.46 -14.57 -9.66
CA GLY A 24 -6.03 -14.46 -9.32
C GLY A 24 -5.11 -15.19 -10.29
N ALA A 25 -4.00 -15.75 -9.78
CA ALA A 25 -2.99 -16.44 -10.57
C ALA A 25 -3.52 -17.63 -11.38
N SER A 26 -4.66 -18.21 -11.00
CA SER A 26 -5.30 -19.33 -11.71
C SER A 26 -5.88 -18.94 -13.07
N ALA A 27 -6.10 -17.65 -13.33
CA ALA A 27 -6.70 -17.19 -14.57
C ALA A 27 -5.81 -17.40 -15.82
N GLY A 28 -4.48 -17.46 -15.66
CA GLY A 28 -3.51 -17.62 -16.74
C GLY A 28 -3.61 -16.57 -17.88
N GLY A 29 -2.51 -16.24 -18.54
CA GLY A 29 -2.49 -15.31 -19.68
C GLY A 29 -2.57 -13.82 -19.32
N ASP A 30 -2.58 -12.98 -20.36
CA ASP A 30 -2.65 -11.51 -20.22
C ASP A 30 -4.04 -11.06 -19.75
N TYR A 31 -4.06 -10.18 -18.75
CA TYR A 31 -5.31 -9.52 -18.31
C TYR A 31 -5.89 -8.58 -19.37
N TRP A 32 -5.00 -7.97 -20.12
CA TRP A 32 -5.30 -6.88 -21.04
C TRP A 32 -5.53 -7.41 -22.45
N THR A 33 -6.73 -7.28 -22.97
CA THR A 33 -7.05 -7.66 -24.34
C THR A 33 -6.88 -6.49 -25.31
N SER A 34 -6.87 -5.27 -24.78
CA SER A 34 -6.67 -4.06 -25.57
C SER A 34 -6.11 -2.92 -24.73
N ARG A 35 -5.58 -1.90 -25.42
CA ARG A 35 -5.20 -0.64 -24.81
C ARG A 35 -6.40 0.11 -24.19
N ALA A 36 -7.58 -0.05 -24.74
CA ALA A 36 -8.80 0.54 -24.20
C ALA A 36 -9.13 -0.05 -22.83
N ASP A 37 -8.96 -1.35 -22.62
CA ASP A 37 -9.15 -2.00 -21.33
C ASP A 37 -8.25 -1.39 -20.25
N LEU A 38 -6.98 -1.13 -20.59
CA LEU A 38 -6.02 -0.46 -19.70
C LEU A 38 -6.45 0.97 -19.36
N ALA A 39 -6.97 1.71 -20.35
CA ALA A 39 -7.44 3.08 -20.12
C ALA A 39 -8.68 3.11 -19.22
N ASP A 40 -9.63 2.20 -19.44
CA ASP A 40 -10.83 2.08 -18.62
C ASP A 40 -10.51 1.60 -17.20
N TYR A 41 -9.57 0.66 -17.05
CA TYR A 41 -9.05 0.24 -15.77
C TYR A 41 -8.34 1.39 -15.03
N ASP A 42 -7.47 2.13 -15.71
CA ASP A 42 -6.74 3.25 -15.13
C ASP A 42 -7.68 4.35 -14.64
N PHE A 43 -8.77 4.59 -15.38
CA PHE A 43 -9.81 5.55 -15.04
C PHE A 43 -10.69 5.11 -13.86
N THR A 44 -10.79 3.80 -13.56
CA THR A 44 -11.73 3.24 -12.59
C THR A 44 -11.04 2.47 -11.46
N PHE A 45 -10.76 1.18 -11.64
CA PHE A 45 -10.19 0.31 -10.58
C PHE A 45 -8.85 0.81 -10.07
N ALA A 46 -7.97 1.30 -10.95
CA ALA A 46 -6.67 1.79 -10.56
C ALA A 46 -6.75 3.05 -9.66
N GLN A 47 -7.80 3.87 -9.79
CA GLN A 47 -7.98 5.00 -8.89
C GLN A 47 -8.14 4.56 -7.43
N ARG A 48 -8.85 3.45 -7.17
CA ARG A 48 -8.96 2.91 -5.81
C ARG A 48 -7.62 2.41 -5.27
N ILE A 49 -6.76 1.90 -6.15
CA ILE A 49 -5.37 1.57 -5.80
C ILE A 49 -4.62 2.87 -5.48
N GLY A 50 -4.80 3.91 -6.28
CA GLY A 50 -4.24 5.24 -6.03
C GLY A 50 -4.60 5.76 -4.63
N TRP A 51 -5.86 5.65 -4.17
CA TRP A 51 -6.25 6.10 -2.83
C TRP A 51 -5.55 5.33 -1.70
N LYS A 52 -5.25 4.04 -1.90
CA LYS A 52 -4.44 3.29 -0.94
C LYS A 52 -3.01 3.82 -0.88
N TRP A 53 -2.43 4.13 -2.04
CA TRP A 53 -1.12 4.76 -2.14
C TRP A 53 -1.11 6.13 -1.48
N ASP A 54 -2.12 6.97 -1.71
CA ASP A 54 -2.25 8.28 -1.07
C ASP A 54 -2.27 8.15 0.46
N ALA A 55 -2.97 7.15 1.00
CA ALA A 55 -3.01 6.88 2.43
C ALA A 55 -1.64 6.44 2.99
N VAL A 56 -0.91 5.57 2.27
CA VAL A 56 0.44 5.12 2.66
C VAL A 56 1.43 6.27 2.61
N LEU A 57 1.47 7.01 1.52
CA LEU A 57 2.38 8.15 1.33
C LEU A 57 2.11 9.26 2.36
N GLY A 58 0.83 9.54 2.62
CA GLY A 58 0.44 10.48 3.68
C GLY A 58 0.86 10.02 5.08
N GLU A 59 0.82 8.71 5.38
CA GLU A 59 1.36 8.20 6.64
C GLU A 59 2.86 8.38 6.72
N LEU A 60 3.60 8.09 5.65
CA LEU A 60 5.05 8.27 5.60
C LEU A 60 5.44 9.73 5.84
N GLN A 61 4.72 10.67 5.22
CA GLN A 61 4.93 12.10 5.46
C GLN A 61 4.70 12.48 6.92
N ARG A 62 3.57 12.05 7.52
CA ARG A 62 3.29 12.31 8.95
C ARG A 62 4.38 11.74 9.87
N ARG A 63 4.98 10.61 9.52
CA ARG A 63 6.12 10.04 10.26
C ARG A 63 7.44 10.79 10.02
N GLY A 64 7.50 11.76 9.09
CA GLY A 64 8.72 12.44 8.71
C GLY A 64 9.65 11.61 7.82
N TRP A 65 9.12 10.53 7.21
CA TRP A 65 9.89 9.74 6.25
C TRP A 65 9.74 10.30 4.84
N THR A 66 10.83 10.29 4.10
CA THR A 66 10.85 10.64 2.67
C THR A 66 11.74 9.66 1.91
N ALA A 67 11.43 9.38 0.65
CA ALA A 67 12.27 8.55 -0.19
C ALA A 67 13.70 9.14 -0.31
N PRO A 68 14.76 8.31 -0.31
CA PRO A 68 16.12 8.82 -0.55
C PRO A 68 16.23 9.42 -1.95
N ALA A 69 16.88 10.56 -2.07
CA ALA A 69 17.06 11.26 -3.34
C ALA A 69 18.14 10.60 -4.22
N GLY A 70 18.08 10.86 -5.54
CA GLY A 70 19.09 10.42 -6.49
C GLY A 70 19.07 8.93 -6.78
N ARG A 71 17.97 8.24 -6.49
CA ARG A 71 17.77 6.80 -6.75
C ARG A 71 16.88 6.58 -7.97
N PRO A 72 17.05 5.49 -8.73
CA PRO A 72 16.03 5.06 -9.66
C PRO A 72 14.77 4.60 -8.91
N LEU A 73 13.60 4.85 -9.49
CA LEU A 73 12.31 4.32 -9.04
C LEU A 73 11.95 3.14 -9.93
N ILE A 74 11.76 1.95 -9.35
CA ILE A 74 11.26 0.77 -10.06
C ILE A 74 9.81 0.54 -9.66
N ASP A 75 8.89 0.52 -10.61
CA ASP A 75 7.50 0.08 -10.44
C ASP A 75 7.40 -1.35 -11.00
N TRP A 76 7.45 -2.34 -10.11
CA TRP A 76 7.49 -3.76 -10.46
C TRP A 76 6.09 -4.38 -10.38
N GLY A 77 5.62 -4.93 -11.48
CA GLY A 77 4.22 -5.30 -11.68
C GLY A 77 3.37 -4.04 -11.88
N CYS A 78 3.84 -3.15 -12.75
CA CYS A 78 3.33 -1.77 -12.80
C CYS A 78 1.87 -1.65 -13.28
N GLY A 79 1.32 -2.65 -14.00
CA GLY A 79 -0.01 -2.55 -14.59
C GLY A 79 -0.18 -1.26 -15.38
N SER A 80 -1.13 -0.41 -15.01
CA SER A 80 -1.31 0.92 -15.63
C SER A 80 -0.30 1.98 -15.17
N GLY A 81 0.62 1.66 -14.24
CA GLY A 81 1.61 2.58 -13.68
C GLY A 81 1.06 3.49 -12.57
N MET A 82 -0.07 3.14 -11.96
CA MET A 82 -0.70 3.98 -10.94
C MET A 82 0.22 4.22 -9.74
N ALA A 83 0.88 3.16 -9.25
CA ALA A 83 1.71 3.24 -8.04
C ALA A 83 2.93 4.14 -8.26
N GLY A 84 3.69 3.92 -9.33
CA GLY A 84 4.85 4.74 -9.67
C GLY A 84 4.48 6.21 -9.88
N ARG A 85 3.34 6.49 -10.55
CA ARG A 85 2.85 7.86 -10.74
C ARG A 85 2.50 8.54 -9.41
N ARG A 86 1.84 7.85 -8.46
CA ARG A 86 1.54 8.41 -7.12
C ARG A 86 2.80 8.72 -6.34
N VAL A 87 3.82 7.87 -6.43
CA VAL A 87 5.11 8.10 -5.76
C VAL A 87 5.83 9.31 -6.36
N LEU A 88 5.85 9.44 -7.70
CA LEU A 88 6.44 10.61 -8.37
C LEU A 88 5.70 11.90 -8.05
N GLU A 89 4.37 11.88 -8.05
CA GLU A 89 3.53 13.05 -7.72
C GLU A 89 3.77 13.50 -6.27
N PHE A 90 3.88 12.56 -5.35
CA PHE A 90 3.98 12.84 -3.93
C PHE A 90 5.37 13.35 -3.51
N PHE A 91 6.43 12.67 -3.94
CA PHE A 91 7.80 13.04 -3.55
C PHE A 91 8.46 14.03 -4.51
N GLY A 92 7.87 14.28 -5.67
CA GLY A 92 8.46 15.05 -6.75
C GLY A 92 9.33 14.19 -7.67
N MET A 93 9.22 14.41 -8.98
CA MET A 93 10.00 13.65 -9.97
C MET A 93 11.51 13.89 -9.85
N ASP A 94 11.94 15.09 -9.41
CA ASP A 94 13.35 15.45 -9.24
C ASP A 94 14.07 14.64 -8.16
N ARG A 95 13.31 13.95 -7.31
CA ARG A 95 13.87 13.06 -6.29
C ARG A 95 14.48 11.80 -6.90
N PHE A 96 14.00 11.39 -8.08
CA PHE A 96 14.37 10.15 -8.73
C PHE A 96 15.16 10.41 -10.02
N THR A 97 16.14 9.57 -10.30
CA THR A 97 16.96 9.72 -11.52
C THR A 97 16.25 9.23 -12.78
N ARG A 98 15.34 8.28 -12.63
CA ARG A 98 14.51 7.69 -13.69
C ARG A 98 13.38 6.86 -13.08
N LEU A 99 12.34 6.63 -13.86
CA LEU A 99 11.30 5.64 -13.60
C LEU A 99 11.56 4.41 -14.48
N GLN A 100 11.63 3.24 -13.87
CA GLN A 100 11.76 1.96 -14.55
C GLN A 100 10.50 1.14 -14.33
N LEU A 101 9.92 0.63 -15.40
CA LEU A 101 8.64 -0.08 -15.39
C LEU A 101 8.86 -1.54 -15.78
N PHE A 102 8.33 -2.44 -14.97
CA PHE A 102 8.24 -3.86 -15.28
C PHE A 102 6.82 -4.38 -15.08
N ASP A 103 6.33 -5.11 -16.07
CA ASP A 103 5.12 -5.93 -16.02
C ASP A 103 5.29 -7.13 -16.96
N ARG A 104 4.53 -8.20 -16.73
CA ARG A 104 4.50 -9.33 -17.67
C ARG A 104 3.88 -8.94 -19.01
N SER A 105 2.98 -7.97 -19.00
CA SER A 105 2.33 -7.42 -20.18
C SER A 105 3.11 -6.25 -20.76
N ALA A 106 3.64 -6.42 -21.97
CA ALA A 106 4.30 -5.35 -22.70
C ALA A 106 3.33 -4.18 -22.97
N ALA A 107 2.05 -4.46 -23.25
CA ALA A 107 1.04 -3.45 -23.45
C ALA A 107 0.79 -2.60 -22.19
N ALA A 108 0.83 -3.21 -21.00
CA ALA A 108 0.72 -2.50 -19.74
C ALA A 108 1.95 -1.59 -19.52
N MET A 109 3.15 -2.07 -19.75
CA MET A 109 4.37 -1.26 -19.64
C MET A 109 4.36 -0.06 -20.58
N GLU A 110 3.96 -0.25 -21.85
CA GLU A 110 3.84 0.83 -22.84
C GLU A 110 2.82 1.88 -22.37
N PHE A 111 1.63 1.43 -21.95
CA PHE A 111 0.59 2.33 -21.43
C PHE A 111 1.08 3.11 -20.21
N ALA A 112 1.67 2.44 -19.23
CA ALA A 112 2.22 3.07 -18.03
C ALA A 112 3.31 4.10 -18.35
N SER A 113 4.18 3.77 -19.32
CA SER A 113 5.24 4.66 -19.81
C SER A 113 4.68 5.93 -20.44
N GLU A 114 3.68 5.80 -21.31
CA GLU A 114 3.03 6.95 -21.94
C GLU A 114 2.35 7.84 -20.90
N LYS A 115 1.61 7.24 -19.94
CA LYS A 115 0.97 7.98 -18.86
C LYS A 115 1.98 8.72 -17.96
N ALA A 116 3.09 8.06 -17.65
CA ALA A 116 4.14 8.69 -16.86
C ALA A 116 4.79 9.88 -17.61
N ARG A 117 5.08 9.75 -18.92
CA ARG A 117 5.63 10.83 -19.73
C ARG A 117 4.65 12.00 -19.93
N GLU A 118 3.35 11.68 -20.02
CA GLU A 118 2.29 12.70 -20.11
C GLU A 118 2.21 13.54 -18.82
N MET A 119 2.25 12.86 -17.65
CA MET A 119 2.10 13.52 -16.34
C MET A 119 3.39 14.18 -15.85
N PHE A 120 4.54 13.64 -16.21
CA PHE A 120 5.86 14.11 -15.75
C PHE A 120 6.79 14.37 -16.93
N PRO A 121 6.57 15.47 -17.70
CA PRO A 121 7.44 15.83 -18.78
C PRO A 121 8.87 16.03 -18.28
N GLY A 122 9.85 15.37 -18.93
CA GLY A 122 11.26 15.39 -18.52
C GLY A 122 11.69 14.21 -17.63
N MET A 123 10.78 13.42 -17.05
CA MET A 123 11.14 12.16 -16.40
C MET A 123 11.67 11.17 -17.42
N ARG A 124 12.86 10.62 -17.14
CA ARG A 124 13.39 9.49 -17.92
C ARG A 124 12.62 8.22 -17.54
N VAL A 125 11.86 7.68 -18.50
CA VAL A 125 11.06 6.46 -18.32
C VAL A 125 11.66 5.34 -19.18
N GLU A 126 11.98 4.21 -18.55
CA GLU A 126 12.59 3.02 -19.15
C GLU A 126 11.69 1.80 -18.93
N LEU A 127 11.56 0.94 -19.96
CA LEU A 127 10.90 -0.35 -19.84
C LEU A 127 11.96 -1.42 -19.58
N LEU A 128 11.73 -2.25 -18.56
CA LEU A 128 12.67 -3.33 -18.23
C LEU A 128 12.38 -4.56 -19.11
N GLY A 129 13.43 -5.13 -19.68
CA GLY A 129 13.33 -6.28 -20.56
C GLY A 129 13.14 -7.63 -19.83
N GLY A 130 13.09 -7.65 -18.50
CA GLY A 130 12.93 -8.84 -17.69
C GLY A 130 12.59 -8.52 -16.24
N ALA A 131 12.16 -9.53 -15.50
CA ALA A 131 11.70 -9.40 -14.11
C ALA A 131 12.84 -9.32 -13.07
N GLY A 132 14.08 -9.66 -13.46
CA GLY A 132 15.22 -9.71 -12.54
C GLY A 132 16.04 -8.42 -12.48
N PRO A 133 16.99 -8.34 -11.54
CA PRO A 133 17.82 -7.15 -11.33
C PRO A 133 18.73 -6.83 -12.51
N GLU A 134 19.08 -7.82 -13.32
CA GLU A 134 19.90 -7.65 -14.53
C GLU A 134 19.24 -6.74 -15.56
N ALA A 135 17.92 -6.69 -15.55
CA ALA A 135 17.13 -5.83 -16.42
C ALA A 135 17.05 -4.37 -15.96
N GLY A 136 17.40 -4.07 -14.69
CA GLY A 136 17.09 -2.77 -14.07
C GLY A 136 18.23 -2.04 -13.38
N VAL A 137 19.45 -2.60 -13.29
CA VAL A 137 20.61 -1.92 -12.66
C VAL A 137 21.78 -1.78 -13.65
N PRO A 138 21.61 -1.13 -14.79
CA PRO A 138 22.73 -0.68 -15.59
C PRO A 138 23.25 0.66 -15.05
N GLY A 139 24.48 0.63 -14.57
CA GLY A 139 25.39 1.76 -14.51
C GLY A 139 24.93 3.09 -13.95
N GLY A 140 25.35 3.40 -12.70
CA GLY A 140 25.45 4.79 -12.24
C GLY A 140 24.17 5.39 -11.66
N GLY A 141 23.90 5.10 -10.40
CA GLY A 141 22.81 5.80 -9.69
C GLY A 141 22.23 4.98 -8.55
N GLY A 142 23.03 4.56 -7.57
CA GLY A 142 22.58 3.93 -6.33
C GLY A 142 21.56 2.78 -6.48
N ALA A 143 21.33 2.07 -5.40
CA ALA A 143 20.30 1.02 -5.36
C ALA A 143 18.89 1.62 -5.43
N PRO A 144 17.91 0.95 -6.06
CA PRO A 144 16.62 1.55 -6.36
C PRO A 144 15.69 1.70 -5.15
N VAL A 145 14.74 2.62 -5.29
CA VAL A 145 13.46 2.58 -4.57
C VAL A 145 12.51 1.68 -5.36
N LEU A 146 12.11 0.58 -4.76
CA LEU A 146 11.21 -0.40 -5.35
C LEU A 146 9.78 -0.16 -4.90
N VAL A 147 8.88 -0.07 -5.84
CA VAL A 147 7.42 0.02 -5.65
C VAL A 147 6.79 -1.29 -6.12
N VAL A 148 5.95 -1.87 -5.28
CA VAL A 148 5.22 -3.11 -5.57
C VAL A 148 3.75 -2.91 -5.20
N SER A 149 2.83 -3.24 -6.11
CA SER A 149 1.43 -2.95 -5.91
C SER A 149 0.52 -4.06 -6.42
N HIS A 150 -0.18 -4.75 -5.52
CA HIS A 150 -1.21 -5.74 -5.86
C HIS A 150 -0.69 -6.90 -6.73
N VAL A 151 0.45 -7.50 -6.35
CA VAL A 151 1.09 -8.58 -7.14
C VAL A 151 1.13 -9.93 -6.43
N LEU A 152 1.05 -9.98 -5.08
CA LEU A 152 1.31 -11.22 -4.34
C LEU A 152 0.40 -12.38 -4.72
N ASN A 153 -0.86 -12.11 -4.99
CA ASN A 153 -1.84 -13.13 -5.37
C ASN A 153 -1.72 -13.57 -6.83
N GLU A 154 -0.86 -12.91 -7.61
CA GLU A 154 -0.63 -13.20 -9.03
C GLU A 154 0.71 -13.88 -9.29
N LEU A 155 1.59 -13.96 -8.28
CA LEU A 155 2.93 -14.51 -8.42
C LEU A 155 2.90 -16.05 -8.38
N ASP A 156 3.51 -16.63 -9.39
CA ASP A 156 4.02 -18.01 -9.34
C ASP A 156 5.41 -18.04 -8.66
N GLU A 157 5.96 -19.22 -8.50
CA GLU A 157 7.30 -19.38 -7.91
C GLU A 157 8.42 -18.64 -8.65
N ALA A 158 8.33 -18.56 -9.99
CA ALA A 158 9.35 -17.89 -10.80
C ALA A 158 9.26 -16.37 -10.60
N GLY A 159 8.05 -15.81 -10.63
CA GLY A 159 7.79 -14.40 -10.34
C GLY A 159 8.20 -14.02 -8.92
N GLY A 160 7.91 -14.89 -7.94
CA GLY A 160 8.33 -14.69 -6.55
C GLY A 160 9.85 -14.67 -6.38
N ARG A 161 10.58 -15.55 -7.07
CA ARG A 161 12.05 -15.52 -7.10
C ARG A 161 12.60 -14.26 -7.75
N ALA A 162 12.02 -13.86 -8.89
CA ALA A 162 12.43 -12.64 -9.59
C ALA A 162 12.21 -11.38 -8.75
N LEU A 163 11.03 -11.25 -8.12
CA LEU A 163 10.76 -10.14 -7.19
C LEU A 163 11.77 -10.13 -6.03
N ARG A 164 12.08 -11.29 -5.44
CA ARG A 164 13.05 -11.39 -4.37
C ARG A 164 14.43 -10.89 -4.80
N GLN A 165 14.89 -11.21 -5.99
CA GLN A 165 16.17 -10.73 -6.51
C GLN A 165 16.20 -9.19 -6.65
N VAL A 166 15.08 -8.57 -7.07
CA VAL A 166 14.99 -7.10 -7.14
C VAL A 166 14.97 -6.48 -5.75
N ILE A 167 14.27 -7.09 -4.78
CA ILE A 167 14.29 -6.65 -3.38
C ILE A 167 15.71 -6.73 -2.80
N ASP A 168 16.46 -7.77 -3.11
CA ASP A 168 17.83 -7.96 -2.57
C ASP A 168 18.81 -6.87 -3.00
N VAL A 169 18.54 -6.15 -4.09
CA VAL A 169 19.36 -5.01 -4.56
C VAL A 169 18.74 -3.65 -4.26
N ALA A 170 17.52 -3.58 -3.74
CA ALA A 170 16.84 -2.32 -3.46
C ALA A 170 17.32 -1.68 -2.14
N ASP A 171 17.38 -0.35 -2.09
CA ASP A 171 17.59 0.42 -0.87
C ASP A 171 16.31 0.58 -0.05
N VAL A 172 15.19 0.70 -0.75
CA VAL A 172 13.86 0.91 -0.17
C VAL A 172 12.85 0.04 -0.90
N VAL A 173 11.90 -0.52 -0.17
CA VAL A 173 10.72 -1.20 -0.72
C VAL A 173 9.48 -0.53 -0.18
N VAL A 174 8.61 -0.04 -1.06
CA VAL A 174 7.26 0.44 -0.72
C VAL A 174 6.26 -0.51 -1.35
N TRP A 175 5.52 -1.22 -0.53
CA TRP A 175 4.67 -2.33 -0.96
C TRP A 175 3.24 -2.15 -0.48
N VAL A 176 2.28 -2.21 -1.39
CA VAL A 176 0.85 -2.08 -1.10
C VAL A 176 0.08 -3.26 -1.72
N GLU A 177 -0.72 -3.94 -0.90
CA GLU A 177 -1.52 -5.10 -1.30
C GLU A 177 -3.00 -4.93 -0.94
N PRO A 178 -3.90 -5.77 -1.46
CA PRO A 178 -5.27 -5.81 -0.99
C PRO A 178 -5.33 -6.09 0.52
N GLY A 179 -6.34 -5.54 1.21
CA GLY A 179 -6.54 -5.78 2.65
C GLY A 179 -7.21 -7.11 2.97
N THR A 180 -7.07 -8.12 2.13
CA THR A 180 -7.60 -9.46 2.40
C THR A 180 -6.74 -10.21 3.44
N SER A 181 -7.28 -11.23 4.07
CA SER A 181 -6.51 -12.04 5.01
C SER A 181 -5.34 -12.74 4.32
N ALA A 182 -5.54 -13.27 3.11
CA ALA A 182 -4.51 -13.99 2.37
C ALA A 182 -3.34 -13.08 2.00
N ASP A 183 -3.61 -11.95 1.33
CA ASP A 183 -2.58 -11.02 0.87
C ASP A 183 -1.82 -10.39 2.05
N SER A 184 -2.55 -10.00 3.09
CA SER A 184 -1.94 -9.43 4.29
C SER A 184 -1.01 -10.43 5.00
N ARG A 185 -1.41 -11.68 5.14
CA ARG A 185 -0.57 -12.70 5.77
C ARG A 185 0.64 -13.06 4.91
N ALA A 186 0.50 -13.06 3.58
CA ALA A 186 1.62 -13.21 2.67
C ALA A 186 2.61 -12.04 2.81
N LEU A 187 2.11 -10.81 2.90
CA LEU A 187 2.95 -9.61 3.13
C LEU A 187 3.65 -9.64 4.50
N ILE A 188 2.98 -10.16 5.55
CA ILE A 188 3.61 -10.36 6.87
C ILE A 188 4.75 -11.39 6.77
N ALA A 189 4.57 -12.47 6.02
CA ALA A 189 5.63 -13.47 5.81
C ALA A 189 6.85 -12.84 5.09
N MET A 190 6.61 -12.00 4.09
CA MET A 190 7.68 -11.24 3.42
C MET A 190 8.39 -10.30 4.40
N ARG A 191 7.65 -9.60 5.27
CA ARG A 191 8.23 -8.76 6.32
C ARG A 191 9.20 -9.57 7.19
N GLU A 192 8.79 -10.73 7.66
CA GLU A 192 9.64 -11.57 8.52
C GLU A 192 10.89 -12.07 7.79
N ALA A 193 10.75 -12.49 6.53
CA ALA A 193 11.87 -12.95 5.70
C ALA A 193 12.90 -11.85 5.37
N LEU A 194 12.48 -10.57 5.44
CA LEU A 194 13.29 -9.41 5.07
C LEU A 194 13.90 -8.66 6.28
N ARG A 195 13.50 -8.98 7.51
CA ARG A 195 13.88 -8.26 8.74
C ARG A 195 15.37 -8.15 8.99
N GLU A 196 16.15 -9.14 8.57
CA GLU A 196 17.61 -9.11 8.78
C GLU A 196 18.30 -8.12 7.87
N GLN A 197 17.77 -7.94 6.65
CA GLN A 197 18.36 -7.05 5.64
C GLN A 197 17.79 -5.62 5.72
N PHE A 198 16.55 -5.48 6.20
CA PHE A 198 15.82 -4.23 6.23
C PHE A 198 15.33 -3.86 7.63
N VAL A 199 15.13 -2.57 7.84
CA VAL A 199 14.34 -2.05 8.95
C VAL A 199 12.93 -1.71 8.45
N VAL A 200 11.93 -1.99 9.29
CA VAL A 200 10.53 -1.67 8.96
C VAL A 200 10.27 -0.21 9.30
N VAL A 201 9.95 0.59 8.29
CA VAL A 201 9.55 2.00 8.45
C VAL A 201 8.07 2.09 8.85
N ALA A 202 7.22 1.36 8.12
CA ALA A 202 5.77 1.32 8.31
C ALA A 202 5.22 -0.04 7.81
N PRO A 203 4.05 -0.48 8.28
CA PRO A 203 3.10 0.11 9.23
C PRO A 203 3.53 -0.06 10.69
N CYS A 204 4.49 -0.96 10.95
CA CYS A 204 4.88 -1.32 12.32
C CYS A 204 5.44 -0.11 13.09
N THR A 205 5.21 -0.15 14.39
CA THR A 205 5.80 0.82 15.33
C THR A 205 7.07 0.28 15.98
N HIS A 206 7.48 -0.95 15.61
CA HIS A 206 8.58 -1.70 16.23
C HIS A 206 9.28 -2.63 15.23
N GLN A 207 10.46 -3.10 15.58
CA GLN A 207 11.28 -4.04 14.80
C GLN A 207 11.18 -5.50 15.28
N ALA A 208 10.40 -5.79 16.32
CA ALA A 208 10.18 -7.14 16.83
C ALA A 208 9.42 -8.03 15.83
N GLY A 209 9.34 -9.34 16.09
CA GLY A 209 8.54 -10.29 15.32
C GLY A 209 7.07 -9.88 15.26
N CYS A 210 6.38 -10.27 14.19
CA CYS A 210 4.98 -9.93 14.02
C CYS A 210 4.07 -10.77 14.95
N GLY A 211 3.42 -10.13 15.89
CA GLY A 211 2.49 -10.78 16.84
C GLY A 211 1.26 -11.42 16.17
N LEU A 212 0.98 -11.11 14.91
CA LEU A 212 -0.10 -11.76 14.15
C LEU A 212 0.25 -13.15 13.65
N LEU A 213 1.50 -13.58 13.76
CA LEU A 213 1.93 -14.93 13.40
C LEU A 213 1.78 -15.95 14.55
N THR A 214 1.40 -15.51 15.74
CA THR A 214 1.11 -16.42 16.85
C THR A 214 -0.17 -17.22 16.57
N ALA A 215 -0.28 -18.43 17.16
CA ALA A 215 -1.46 -19.29 17.01
C ALA A 215 -2.76 -18.59 17.48
N GLU A 216 -2.68 -17.79 18.52
CA GLU A 216 -3.81 -17.03 19.08
C GLU A 216 -4.39 -16.03 18.09
N ASN A 217 -3.53 -15.47 17.22
CA ASN A 217 -3.88 -14.47 16.24
C ASN A 217 -4.08 -15.05 14.82
N ALA A 218 -4.20 -16.37 14.66
CA ALA A 218 -4.31 -17.04 13.36
C ALA A 218 -5.47 -16.55 12.48
N ARG A 219 -6.54 -16.02 13.09
CA ARG A 219 -7.71 -15.46 12.40
C ARG A 219 -7.62 -13.97 12.13
N GLN A 220 -6.55 -13.33 12.58
CA GLN A 220 -6.35 -11.88 12.44
C GLN A 220 -5.32 -11.58 11.36
N TRP A 221 -5.39 -10.41 10.79
CA TRP A 221 -4.43 -9.95 9.78
C TRP A 221 -4.23 -8.44 9.84
N CYS A 222 -3.07 -7.98 9.36
CA CYS A 222 -2.72 -6.56 9.34
C CYS A 222 -3.37 -5.89 8.14
N HIS A 223 -4.41 -5.09 8.37
CA HIS A 223 -5.06 -4.33 7.32
C HIS A 223 -5.47 -2.94 7.80
N HIS A 224 -5.61 -2.04 6.86
CA HIS A 224 -5.90 -0.63 7.05
C HIS A 224 -7.01 -0.22 6.09
N PHE A 225 -7.58 0.96 6.28
CA PHE A 225 -8.62 1.49 5.41
C PHE A 225 -8.21 2.87 4.91
N ALA A 226 -8.13 3.03 3.59
CA ALA A 226 -7.94 4.33 2.98
C ALA A 226 -9.29 5.05 2.88
N ALA A 227 -9.27 6.36 3.11
CA ALA A 227 -10.44 7.19 2.88
C ALA A 227 -10.60 7.45 1.38
N PRO A 228 -11.82 7.37 0.83
CA PRO A 228 -12.07 7.83 -0.53
C PRO A 228 -11.91 9.35 -0.62
N PRO A 229 -11.65 9.91 -1.81
CA PRO A 229 -11.61 11.35 -1.99
C PRO A 229 -12.91 12.05 -1.52
N PRO A 230 -12.81 13.25 -0.99
CA PRO A 230 -13.99 14.04 -0.62
C PRO A 230 -14.96 14.17 -1.80
N GLY A 231 -16.26 14.03 -1.54
CA GLY A 231 -17.29 14.14 -2.57
C GLY A 231 -17.53 12.88 -3.41
N LEU A 232 -16.67 11.86 -3.36
CA LEU A 232 -16.81 10.65 -4.18
C LEU A 232 -18.19 9.98 -4.03
N LEU A 233 -18.71 9.91 -2.81
CA LEU A 233 -20.00 9.28 -2.54
C LEU A 233 -21.20 10.11 -2.99
N ALA A 234 -20.99 11.39 -3.34
CA ALA A 234 -21.99 12.26 -3.96
C ALA A 234 -21.91 12.23 -5.50
N ASP A 235 -20.87 11.64 -6.07
CA ASP A 235 -20.69 11.46 -7.51
C ASP A 235 -21.49 10.24 -7.99
N GLY A 236 -22.55 10.49 -8.77
CA GLY A 236 -23.46 9.44 -9.27
C GLY A 236 -22.78 8.41 -10.16
N ASP A 237 -21.74 8.78 -10.90
CA ASP A 237 -21.01 7.87 -11.78
C ASP A 237 -20.12 6.91 -10.96
N TRP A 238 -19.43 7.41 -9.93
CA TRP A 238 -18.70 6.56 -9.00
C TRP A 238 -19.62 5.61 -8.23
N VAL A 239 -20.77 6.10 -7.78
CA VAL A 239 -21.77 5.26 -7.09
C VAL A 239 -22.25 4.13 -8.00
N ARG A 240 -22.58 4.43 -9.27
CA ARG A 240 -22.97 3.45 -10.28
C ARG A 240 -21.86 2.43 -10.55
N PHE A 241 -20.61 2.89 -10.67
CA PHE A 241 -19.46 2.00 -10.82
C PHE A 241 -19.32 1.06 -9.63
N GLY A 242 -19.39 1.57 -8.41
CA GLY A 242 -19.29 0.77 -7.19
C GLY A 242 -20.39 -0.31 -7.11
N GLN A 243 -21.63 0.06 -7.43
CA GLN A 243 -22.75 -0.87 -7.45
C GLN A 243 -22.56 -1.98 -8.49
N ARG A 244 -22.16 -1.63 -9.72
CA ARG A 244 -21.95 -2.61 -10.79
C ARG A 244 -20.77 -3.54 -10.50
N ALA A 245 -19.68 -2.99 -10.03
CA ALA A 245 -18.49 -3.76 -9.69
C ALA A 245 -18.63 -4.56 -8.38
N GLY A 246 -19.73 -4.39 -7.63
CA GLY A 246 -19.92 -5.03 -6.32
C GLY A 246 -18.88 -4.57 -5.29
N ILE A 247 -18.54 -3.28 -5.30
CA ILE A 247 -17.48 -2.69 -4.50
C ILE A 247 -18.07 -1.64 -3.55
N ASP A 248 -17.76 -1.77 -2.25
CA ASP A 248 -18.04 -0.69 -1.29
C ASP A 248 -16.97 0.40 -1.41
N LEU A 249 -17.37 1.56 -1.93
CA LEU A 249 -16.48 2.72 -2.08
C LEU A 249 -16.19 3.44 -0.75
N ARG A 250 -16.98 3.18 0.29
CA ARG A 250 -16.77 3.75 1.64
C ARG A 250 -15.61 3.07 2.36
N SER A 251 -15.28 1.84 1.95
CA SER A 251 -14.26 1.02 2.57
C SER A 251 -13.24 0.59 1.53
N VAL A 252 -12.01 1.09 1.67
CA VAL A 252 -10.90 0.76 0.76
C VAL A 252 -9.81 0.02 1.55
N PRO A 253 -10.01 -1.28 1.83
CA PRO A 253 -9.07 -2.04 2.64
C PRO A 253 -7.75 -2.28 1.90
N TYR A 254 -6.65 -2.17 2.62
CA TYR A 254 -5.30 -2.45 2.12
C TYR A 254 -4.39 -2.97 3.23
N SER A 255 -3.32 -3.63 2.80
CA SER A 255 -2.14 -3.94 3.61
C SER A 255 -0.94 -3.26 2.99
N PHE A 256 0.05 -2.89 3.78
CA PHE A 256 1.25 -2.27 3.24
C PHE A 256 2.49 -2.58 4.08
N LEU A 257 3.65 -2.41 3.45
CA LEU A 257 4.94 -2.59 4.09
C LEU A 257 5.94 -1.60 3.47
N VAL A 258 6.61 -0.84 4.31
CA VAL A 258 7.70 0.04 3.89
C VAL A 258 8.95 -0.38 4.61
N LEU A 259 9.96 -0.70 3.83
CA LEU A 259 11.24 -1.22 4.28
C LEU A 259 12.36 -0.32 3.80
N GLU A 260 13.35 -0.11 4.64
CA GLU A 260 14.58 0.57 4.31
C GLU A 260 15.77 -0.32 4.62
N ARG A 261 16.74 -0.39 3.72
CA ARG A 261 17.94 -1.21 3.92
C ARG A 261 18.69 -0.79 5.17
N ARG A 262 19.08 -1.77 5.99
CA ARG A 262 19.84 -1.49 7.22
C ARG A 262 21.12 -0.73 6.91
N GLY A 263 21.36 0.32 7.67
CA GLY A 263 22.53 1.17 7.52
C GLY A 263 22.46 2.21 6.40
N LEU A 264 21.37 2.27 5.62
CA LEU A 264 21.20 3.29 4.59
C LEU A 264 21.17 4.70 5.19
N ARG A 265 20.38 4.87 6.25
CA ARG A 265 20.29 6.14 7.00
C ARG A 265 20.28 5.90 8.51
N SER A 266 20.99 6.78 9.25
CA SER A 266 21.01 6.74 10.72
C SER A 266 20.98 8.17 11.26
N PRO A 267 19.99 8.55 12.11
CA PRO A 267 18.85 7.73 12.51
C PRO A 267 17.92 7.41 11.34
N LEU A 268 17.11 6.33 11.46
CA LEU A 268 16.10 5.97 10.47
C LEU A 268 15.01 7.04 10.46
N PRO A 269 14.79 7.75 9.35
CA PRO A 269 13.69 8.71 9.25
C PRO A 269 12.34 8.00 9.42
N GLY A 270 11.40 8.63 10.11
CA GLY A 270 10.06 8.07 10.31
C GLY A 270 9.97 6.91 11.31
N ALA A 271 11.09 6.52 11.94
CA ALA A 271 11.06 5.59 13.06
C ALA A 271 10.31 6.21 14.24
N LEU A 272 9.40 5.43 14.80
CA LEU A 272 8.68 5.87 16.00
C LEU A 272 9.49 5.49 17.25
N PRO A 273 9.53 6.35 18.28
CA PRO A 273 10.10 6.00 19.57
C PRO A 273 9.38 4.79 20.20
N GLU A 274 9.98 4.19 21.21
CA GLU A 274 9.34 3.12 21.98
C GLU A 274 8.03 3.56 22.63
N GLY A 275 7.12 2.60 22.79
CA GLY A 275 5.81 2.81 23.42
C GLY A 275 4.69 3.22 22.47
N TRP A 276 4.99 3.41 21.18
CA TRP A 276 3.94 3.60 20.17
C TRP A 276 3.31 2.28 19.75
N SER A 277 2.01 2.31 19.57
CA SER A 277 1.19 1.18 19.13
C SER A 277 0.38 1.56 17.90
N ARG A 278 -0.04 0.57 17.13
CA ARG A 278 -0.97 0.75 16.01
C ARG A 278 -2.30 0.08 16.32
N LEU A 279 -3.38 0.81 16.11
CA LEU A 279 -4.72 0.23 16.05
C LEU A 279 -4.90 -0.47 14.71
N LEU A 280 -5.29 -1.75 14.72
CA LEU A 280 -5.45 -2.60 13.55
C LEU A 280 -6.92 -2.83 13.22
N GLY A 281 -7.24 -2.87 11.92
CA GLY A 281 -8.53 -3.31 11.41
C GLY A 281 -9.72 -2.48 11.88
N GLY A 282 -10.90 -3.10 11.83
CA GLY A 282 -12.15 -2.47 12.22
C GLY A 282 -12.35 -2.47 13.73
N THR A 283 -12.56 -1.31 14.30
CA THR A 283 -12.92 -1.15 15.72
C THR A 283 -14.35 -1.60 15.98
N ARG A 284 -14.57 -2.31 17.05
CA ARG A 284 -15.91 -2.71 17.53
C ARG A 284 -16.40 -1.75 18.59
N VAL A 285 -17.28 -0.82 18.22
CA VAL A 285 -17.80 0.22 19.11
C VAL A 285 -19.15 -0.20 19.72
N TYR A 286 -19.24 -0.10 21.03
CA TYR A 286 -20.43 -0.38 21.84
C TYR A 286 -20.92 0.88 22.57
N LYS A 287 -22.05 0.82 23.29
CA LYS A 287 -22.68 2.00 23.93
C LYS A 287 -21.79 2.77 24.91
N GLY A 288 -20.82 2.13 25.55
CA GLY A 288 -19.97 2.79 26.59
C GLY A 288 -18.48 2.44 26.47
N TYR A 289 -18.12 1.59 25.53
CA TYR A 289 -16.74 1.14 25.33
C TYR A 289 -16.49 0.73 23.86
N ALA A 290 -15.24 0.59 23.52
CA ALA A 290 -14.81 0.01 22.25
C ALA A 290 -13.82 -1.13 22.51
N LYS A 291 -13.79 -2.12 21.61
CA LYS A 291 -12.71 -3.11 21.52
C LYS A 291 -11.85 -2.78 20.33
N VAL A 292 -10.56 -2.71 20.54
CA VAL A 292 -9.56 -2.36 19.55
C VAL A 292 -8.44 -3.40 19.54
N PHE A 293 -8.03 -3.82 18.37
CA PHE A 293 -6.79 -4.56 18.21
C PHE A 293 -5.62 -3.57 18.23
N CYS A 294 -4.68 -3.77 19.14
CA CYS A 294 -3.53 -2.90 19.33
C CYS A 294 -2.26 -3.70 19.09
N CYS A 295 -1.48 -3.31 18.08
CA CYS A 295 -0.18 -3.90 17.75
C CYS A 295 0.94 -3.03 18.31
N ALA A 296 1.82 -3.66 19.11
CA ALA A 296 2.98 -3.02 19.72
C ALA A 296 4.17 -3.99 19.74
N ALA A 297 5.31 -3.57 20.26
CA ALA A 297 6.54 -4.37 20.29
C ALA A 297 6.35 -5.70 21.05
N GLU A 298 5.52 -5.70 22.08
CA GLU A 298 5.20 -6.87 22.91
C GLU A 298 4.17 -7.82 22.28
N GLY A 299 3.57 -7.45 21.15
CA GLY A 299 2.60 -8.27 20.44
C GLY A 299 1.32 -7.58 20.04
N VAL A 300 0.29 -8.37 19.74
CA VAL A 300 -1.05 -7.89 19.34
C VAL A 300 -2.05 -8.26 20.41
N HIS A 301 -2.81 -7.27 20.87
CA HIS A 301 -3.74 -7.40 21.98
C HIS A 301 -5.14 -6.91 21.61
N ASP A 302 -6.19 -7.65 21.99
CA ASP A 302 -7.58 -7.20 21.94
C ASP A 302 -7.89 -6.40 23.23
N LEU A 303 -7.82 -5.08 23.14
CA LEU A 303 -7.93 -4.18 24.28
C LEU A 303 -9.30 -3.52 24.34
N MET A 304 -9.75 -3.27 25.56
CA MET A 304 -10.97 -2.48 25.82
C MET A 304 -10.62 -1.03 26.12
N LEU A 305 -11.27 -0.11 25.41
CA LEU A 305 -11.25 1.33 25.69
C LEU A 305 -12.62 1.76 26.22
N GLN A 306 -12.71 2.24 27.44
CA GLN A 306 -13.94 2.85 27.94
C GLN A 306 -14.06 4.29 27.46
N LYS A 307 -15.28 4.74 27.14
CA LYS A 307 -15.53 6.12 26.70
C LYS A 307 -14.98 7.18 27.65
N ARG A 308 -15.03 6.93 28.97
CA ARG A 308 -14.54 7.86 29.99
C ARG A 308 -13.02 8.00 30.04
N ASP A 309 -12.26 6.97 29.60
CA ASP A 309 -10.80 6.96 29.69
C ASP A 309 -10.17 7.78 28.57
N ALA A 310 -10.78 7.76 27.36
CA ALA A 310 -10.33 8.56 26.23
C ALA A 310 -11.53 8.96 25.34
N PRO A 311 -12.34 9.96 25.75
CA PRO A 311 -13.56 10.35 25.06
C PRO A 311 -13.34 10.79 23.62
N GLU A 312 -12.24 11.49 23.34
CA GLU A 312 -11.90 11.95 21.98
C GLU A 312 -11.56 10.79 21.07
N LEU A 313 -10.71 9.84 21.51
CA LEU A 313 -10.42 8.64 20.72
C LEU A 313 -11.69 7.81 20.52
N PHE A 314 -12.53 7.65 21.56
CA PHE A 314 -13.78 6.92 21.45
C PHE A 314 -14.72 7.53 20.38
N LYS A 315 -14.82 8.87 20.34
CA LYS A 315 -15.58 9.59 19.32
C LYS A 315 -15.01 9.37 17.93
N ALA A 316 -13.69 9.51 17.77
CA ALA A 316 -12.99 9.29 16.48
C ALA A 316 -13.10 7.84 15.98
N LEU A 317 -13.05 6.84 16.88
CA LEU A 317 -13.29 5.43 16.54
C LEU A 317 -14.73 5.21 16.03
N LYS A 318 -15.70 5.92 16.60
CA LYS A 318 -17.10 5.81 16.18
C LYS A 318 -17.34 6.44 14.80
N SER A 319 -16.65 7.53 14.46
CA SER A 319 -16.74 8.18 13.15
C SER A 319 -15.82 7.52 12.08
N GLY A 320 -14.92 6.62 12.48
CA GLY A 320 -13.92 6.03 11.56
C GLY A 320 -12.73 6.95 11.25
N GLU A 321 -12.56 8.03 12.03
CA GLU A 321 -11.52 9.06 11.83
C GLU A 321 -10.37 8.96 12.84
N ALA A 322 -10.29 7.84 13.56
CA ALA A 322 -9.26 7.67 14.58
C ALA A 322 -7.86 7.60 13.98
N GLU A 323 -6.92 8.40 14.52
CA GLU A 323 -5.50 8.25 14.21
C GLU A 323 -5.06 6.81 14.60
N PRO A 324 -4.54 6.02 13.66
CA PRO A 324 -4.18 4.63 13.95
C PRO A 324 -2.95 4.50 14.85
N LEU A 325 -2.08 5.50 14.92
CA LEU A 325 -0.89 5.49 15.76
C LEU A 325 -1.20 6.14 17.10
N GLN A 326 -1.09 5.36 18.17
CA GLN A 326 -1.42 5.77 19.54
C GLN A 326 -0.31 5.36 20.49
N ARG A 327 -0.01 6.22 21.46
CA ARG A 327 0.73 5.80 22.64
C ARG A 327 -0.30 5.45 23.72
N CYS A 328 -0.35 4.19 24.12
CA CYS A 328 -1.36 3.67 25.02
C CYS A 328 -0.76 3.29 26.37
N GLU A 329 -1.30 3.85 27.46
CA GLU A 329 -1.08 3.30 28.81
C GLU A 329 -2.16 2.23 29.07
N ARG A 330 -1.77 1.12 29.69
CA ARG A 330 -2.65 -0.06 29.87
C ARG A 330 -2.61 -0.57 31.30
N GLU A 331 -3.77 -1.02 31.78
CA GLU A 331 -3.92 -1.84 32.96
C GLU A 331 -4.61 -3.15 32.58
N GLY A 332 -3.85 -4.24 32.54
CA GLY A 332 -4.34 -5.51 32.00
C GLY A 332 -4.83 -5.38 30.55
N GLY A 333 -6.06 -5.82 30.28
CA GLY A 333 -6.70 -5.72 28.95
C GLY A 333 -7.41 -4.38 28.65
N ARG A 334 -7.19 -3.34 29.47
CA ARG A 334 -7.86 -2.05 29.35
C ARG A 334 -6.87 -0.93 29.03
N ILE A 335 -7.20 -0.10 28.05
CA ILE A 335 -6.52 1.17 27.78
C ILE A 335 -7.05 2.20 28.79
N THR A 336 -6.14 2.81 29.54
CA THR A 336 -6.47 3.82 30.58
C THR A 336 -6.15 5.23 30.13
N LYS A 337 -5.20 5.39 29.19
CA LYS A 337 -4.84 6.68 28.60
C LYS A 337 -4.30 6.51 27.21
N VAL A 338 -4.49 7.51 26.37
CA VAL A 338 -3.99 7.55 24.99
C VAL A 338 -3.38 8.89 24.66
N GLN A 339 -2.40 8.85 23.75
CA GLN A 339 -1.84 10.02 23.08
C GLN A 339 -1.80 9.71 21.60
N PRO A 340 -2.56 10.43 20.75
CA PRO A 340 -2.49 10.25 19.30
C PRO A 340 -1.15 10.75 18.76
N PHE A 341 -0.68 10.10 17.71
CA PHE A 341 0.50 10.58 16.98
C PHE A 341 0.17 11.91 16.30
N ARG A 342 0.99 12.92 16.60
CA ARG A 342 0.95 14.22 15.93
C ARG A 342 2.34 14.52 15.43
N GLN A 343 2.46 14.98 14.21
CA GLN A 343 3.72 15.50 13.71
C GLN A 343 4.08 16.71 14.58
N GLU A 344 5.25 16.68 15.19
CA GLU A 344 5.82 17.89 15.78
C GLU A 344 6.13 18.84 14.64
N GLY A 345 5.52 20.02 14.65
CA GLY A 345 5.60 21.04 13.62
C GLY A 345 6.99 21.65 13.47
#